data_dc738555a8e591ca80106ee472f3d856
#
_entry.id   dc738555a8e591ca80106ee472f3d856
#
_cell.length_a   1.000
_cell.length_b   1.000
_cell.length_c   1.000
_cell.angle_alpha   90.00
_cell.angle_beta   90.00
_cell.angle_gamma   90.00
#
_symmetry.space_group_name_H-M   'P 1'
#
loop_
_entity.id
_entity.type
_entity.pdbx_description
1 polymer ?
#
loop_
_entity_poly.entity_id
_entity_poly.type
_entity_poly.pdbx_seq_one_letter_code
_entity_poly.pdbx_strand_id
1 'polypeptide(L)'
;ERRKKLYEACDLAANFFHNCLLKTSYGKAGLEYLKKRGLTDETIETFRLGFAPDGWDRLYKAFRERGIEESILLELNLIRKNDKGQAYDFFRNRVMFPIMDGKGRVVGFGGRVMDDSTPKYLNSPECQIFEKGKILFAFDKAYKSIREEKQAILVEGYMDVISAHNKGVTNVVASLGTAYTKDHGHILMRQADEIILAYDMDGAGRQAAARAIELLQNTDFKVRVLAMPDGKDPDDYVRNHGGKAFKELVEKAVKPLDYLLSESLIKHDTNDAEGKQAVMQDIFPYIANIHSQTIRDDALKALA
;
A
#
# COMPACT_ATOMS: atom_id res chain seq x y z
N GLU A 1 -29.41 -1.55 6.74
CA GLU A 1 -29.65 -2.78 5.93
C GLU A 1 -28.80 -2.81 4.66
N ARG A 2 -28.78 -1.75 3.80
CA ARG A 2 -28.02 -1.72 2.55
C ARG A 2 -26.52 -1.92 2.79
N ARG A 3 -25.93 -1.21 3.75
CA ARG A 3 -24.50 -1.35 4.08
C ARG A 3 -24.11 -2.78 4.48
N LYS A 4 -25.01 -3.51 5.16
CA LYS A 4 -24.80 -4.92 5.49
C LYS A 4 -24.73 -5.78 4.23
N LYS A 5 -25.67 -5.59 3.29
CA LYS A 5 -25.66 -6.29 1.99
C LYS A 5 -24.38 -6.02 1.19
N LEU A 6 -23.82 -4.78 1.24
CA LEU A 6 -22.57 -4.45 0.58
C LEU A 6 -21.39 -5.25 1.16
N TYR A 7 -21.26 -5.32 2.50
CA TYR A 7 -20.22 -6.13 3.15
C TYR A 7 -20.36 -7.62 2.81
N GLU A 8 -21.57 -8.17 2.87
CA GLU A 8 -21.85 -9.57 2.54
C GLU A 8 -21.47 -9.88 1.08
N ALA A 9 -21.86 -9.04 0.14
CA ALA A 9 -21.52 -9.22 -1.27
C ALA A 9 -20.02 -9.08 -1.52
N CYS A 10 -19.35 -8.16 -0.82
CA CYS A 10 -17.91 -7.97 -0.93
C CYS A 10 -17.14 -9.18 -0.39
N ASP A 11 -17.57 -9.75 0.73
CA ASP A 11 -17.00 -10.98 1.30
C ASP A 11 -17.22 -12.20 0.39
N LEU A 12 -18.42 -12.33 -0.20
CA LEU A 12 -18.71 -13.36 -1.20
C LEU A 12 -17.80 -13.21 -2.44
N ALA A 13 -17.51 -11.98 -2.87
CA ALA A 13 -16.59 -11.73 -3.98
C ALA A 13 -15.16 -12.16 -3.63
N ALA A 14 -14.69 -11.89 -2.42
CA ALA A 14 -13.39 -12.36 -1.96
C ALA A 14 -13.33 -13.90 -1.96
N ASN A 15 -14.36 -14.57 -1.47
CA ASN A 15 -14.47 -16.04 -1.53
C ASN A 15 -14.51 -16.57 -2.97
N PHE A 16 -15.23 -15.88 -3.86
CA PHE A 16 -15.27 -16.25 -5.29
C PHE A 16 -13.87 -16.19 -5.90
N PHE A 17 -13.16 -15.09 -5.78
CA PHE A 17 -11.82 -14.94 -6.33
C PHE A 17 -10.81 -15.91 -5.69
N HIS A 18 -10.90 -16.12 -4.38
CA HIS A 18 -10.03 -17.07 -3.67
C HIS A 18 -10.26 -18.51 -4.14
N ASN A 19 -11.52 -18.93 -4.30
CA ASN A 19 -11.85 -20.23 -4.85
C ASN A 19 -11.43 -20.36 -6.33
N CYS A 20 -11.55 -19.29 -7.13
CA CYS A 20 -11.04 -19.29 -8.50
C CYS A 20 -9.53 -19.54 -8.53
N LEU A 21 -8.76 -18.94 -7.63
CA LEU A 21 -7.31 -19.13 -7.52
C LEU A 21 -6.95 -20.57 -7.14
N LEU A 22 -7.61 -21.14 -6.12
CA LEU A 22 -7.15 -22.39 -5.49
C LEU A 22 -7.83 -23.66 -6.04
N LYS A 23 -9.07 -23.54 -6.55
CA LYS A 23 -9.93 -24.70 -6.83
C LYS A 23 -10.34 -24.83 -8.30
N THR A 24 -9.87 -23.93 -9.16
CA THR A 24 -10.25 -23.97 -10.59
C THR A 24 -9.05 -23.89 -11.51
N SER A 25 -9.21 -24.38 -12.74
CA SER A 25 -8.19 -24.25 -13.78
C SER A 25 -7.92 -22.79 -14.17
N TYR A 26 -8.88 -21.88 -13.98
CA TYR A 26 -8.71 -20.44 -14.27
C TYR A 26 -7.61 -19.81 -13.44
N GLY A 27 -7.48 -20.22 -12.16
CA GLY A 27 -6.52 -19.65 -11.23
C GLY A 27 -5.10 -20.19 -11.34
N LYS A 28 -4.86 -21.22 -12.15
CA LYS A 28 -3.55 -21.90 -12.22
C LYS A 28 -2.41 -20.92 -12.49
N ALA A 29 -2.52 -20.08 -13.50
CA ALA A 29 -1.50 -19.09 -13.84
C ALA A 29 -1.29 -18.05 -12.70
N GLY A 30 -2.37 -17.63 -12.04
CA GLY A 30 -2.29 -16.72 -10.87
C GLY A 30 -1.58 -17.38 -9.69
N LEU A 31 -1.88 -18.64 -9.41
CA LEU A 31 -1.22 -19.38 -8.34
C LEU A 31 0.29 -19.60 -8.63
N GLU A 32 0.62 -19.98 -9.86
CA GLU A 32 2.01 -20.12 -10.30
C GLU A 32 2.77 -18.79 -10.20
N TYR A 33 2.12 -17.68 -10.57
CA TYR A 33 2.69 -16.33 -10.40
C TYR A 33 3.01 -16.03 -8.94
N LEU A 34 2.07 -16.27 -8.01
CA LEU A 34 2.28 -16.02 -6.57
C LEU A 34 3.36 -16.92 -5.98
N LYS A 35 3.40 -18.19 -6.39
CA LYS A 35 4.46 -19.13 -5.98
C LYS A 35 5.83 -18.73 -6.51
N LYS A 36 5.92 -18.28 -7.76
CA LYS A 36 7.17 -17.73 -8.34
C LYS A 36 7.65 -16.48 -7.59
N ARG A 37 6.72 -15.71 -7.02
CA ARG A 37 7.03 -14.59 -6.12
C ARG A 37 7.48 -15.03 -4.73
N GLY A 38 7.52 -16.33 -4.44
CA GLY A 38 7.99 -16.90 -3.18
C GLY A 38 6.96 -16.89 -2.05
N LEU A 39 5.67 -16.68 -2.36
CA LEU A 39 4.63 -16.70 -1.34
C LEU A 39 4.28 -18.12 -0.92
N THR A 40 4.14 -18.32 0.40
CA THR A 40 3.70 -19.59 0.99
C THR A 40 2.18 -19.77 0.85
N ASP A 41 1.70 -21.00 0.98
CA ASP A 41 0.26 -21.28 1.05
C ASP A 41 -0.40 -20.56 2.20
N GLU A 42 0.26 -20.52 3.36
CA GLU A 42 -0.21 -19.80 4.54
C GLU A 42 -0.40 -18.30 4.27
N THR A 43 0.52 -17.67 3.55
CA THR A 43 0.39 -16.25 3.18
C THR A 43 -0.76 -16.03 2.20
N ILE A 44 -0.90 -16.92 1.20
CA ILE A 44 -2.01 -16.86 0.23
C ILE A 44 -3.36 -16.95 0.96
N GLU A 45 -3.49 -17.86 1.91
CA GLU A 45 -4.69 -18.02 2.75
C GLU A 45 -4.91 -16.82 3.67
N THR A 46 -3.87 -16.38 4.40
CA THR A 46 -3.96 -15.27 5.36
C THR A 46 -4.44 -13.97 4.70
N PHE A 47 -3.96 -13.70 3.49
CA PHE A 47 -4.38 -12.53 2.72
C PHE A 47 -5.59 -12.81 1.83
N ARG A 48 -6.15 -14.02 1.84
CA ARG A 48 -7.27 -14.46 0.98
C ARG A 48 -7.03 -14.10 -0.48
N LEU A 49 -5.79 -14.25 -0.96
CA LEU A 49 -5.43 -13.89 -2.34
C LEU A 49 -6.31 -14.67 -3.31
N GLY A 50 -6.66 -14.03 -4.41
CA GLY A 50 -7.61 -14.57 -5.36
C GLY A 50 -7.17 -14.42 -6.80
N PHE A 51 -8.02 -14.87 -7.70
CA PHE A 51 -7.88 -14.68 -9.13
C PHE A 51 -9.21 -14.32 -9.76
N ALA A 52 -9.24 -13.23 -10.52
CA ALA A 52 -10.37 -12.86 -11.34
C ALA A 52 -10.23 -13.60 -12.69
N PRO A 53 -11.15 -14.52 -13.02
CA PRO A 53 -11.06 -15.30 -14.24
C PRO A 53 -11.04 -14.42 -15.50
N ASP A 54 -10.40 -14.88 -16.54
CA ASP A 54 -10.55 -14.29 -17.86
C ASP A 54 -11.97 -14.53 -18.36
N GLY A 55 -12.66 -13.49 -18.76
CA GLY A 55 -14.05 -13.52 -19.19
C GLY A 55 -14.81 -12.26 -18.78
N TRP A 56 -15.85 -11.96 -19.54
CA TRP A 56 -16.56 -10.68 -19.39
C TRP A 56 -17.60 -10.66 -18.27
N ASP A 57 -18.12 -11.81 -17.83
CA ASP A 57 -19.29 -11.87 -16.96
C ASP A 57 -19.29 -13.08 -15.99
N ARG A 58 -18.10 -13.58 -15.65
CA ARG A 58 -17.97 -14.78 -14.79
C ARG A 58 -18.49 -14.53 -13.37
N LEU A 59 -18.04 -13.45 -12.75
CA LEU A 59 -18.52 -13.05 -11.41
C LEU A 59 -20.00 -12.64 -11.50
N TYR A 60 -20.36 -11.82 -12.49
CA TYR A 60 -21.73 -11.35 -12.65
C TYR A 60 -22.73 -12.49 -12.70
N LYS A 61 -22.51 -13.50 -13.58
CA LYS A 61 -23.39 -14.68 -13.68
C LYS A 61 -23.49 -15.43 -12.36
N ALA A 62 -22.35 -15.76 -11.75
CA ALA A 62 -22.30 -16.50 -10.49
C ALA A 62 -23.06 -15.80 -9.34
N PHE A 63 -23.06 -14.46 -9.34
CA PHE A 63 -23.72 -13.67 -8.30
C PHE A 63 -25.22 -13.51 -8.60
N ARG A 64 -25.60 -13.38 -9.87
CA ARG A 64 -27.01 -13.36 -10.26
C ARG A 64 -27.71 -14.68 -9.94
N GLU A 65 -27.07 -15.82 -10.18
CA GLU A 65 -27.56 -17.14 -9.81
C GLU A 65 -27.79 -17.29 -8.29
N ARG A 66 -27.03 -16.57 -7.47
CA ARG A 66 -27.17 -16.52 -6.01
C ARG A 66 -28.18 -15.47 -5.53
N GLY A 67 -28.89 -14.79 -6.44
CA GLY A 67 -29.87 -13.78 -6.12
C GLY A 67 -29.30 -12.44 -5.63
N ILE A 68 -28.01 -12.18 -5.85
CA ILE A 68 -27.42 -10.88 -5.50
C ILE A 68 -27.92 -9.82 -6.47
N GLU A 69 -28.42 -8.72 -5.94
CA GLU A 69 -28.97 -7.61 -6.72
C GLU A 69 -27.84 -6.95 -7.57
N GLU A 70 -28.12 -6.70 -8.84
CA GLU A 70 -27.20 -6.01 -9.74
C GLU A 70 -26.76 -4.64 -9.20
N SER A 71 -27.68 -3.91 -8.55
CA SER A 71 -27.40 -2.61 -7.93
C SER A 71 -26.31 -2.66 -6.85
N ILE A 72 -26.20 -3.77 -6.14
CA ILE A 72 -25.15 -4.01 -5.13
C ILE A 72 -23.80 -4.20 -5.83
N LEU A 73 -23.77 -5.00 -6.91
CA LEU A 73 -22.53 -5.26 -7.65
C LEU A 73 -22.01 -4.01 -8.35
N LEU A 74 -22.90 -3.16 -8.87
CA LEU A 74 -22.56 -1.86 -9.47
C LEU A 74 -22.01 -0.89 -8.41
N GLU A 75 -22.64 -0.80 -7.24
CA GLU A 75 -22.19 0.07 -6.15
C GLU A 75 -20.82 -0.33 -5.61
N LEU A 76 -20.55 -1.62 -5.52
CA LEU A 76 -19.25 -2.16 -5.13
C LEU A 76 -18.20 -2.08 -6.25
N ASN A 77 -18.58 -1.61 -7.44
CA ASN A 77 -17.73 -1.63 -8.63
C ASN A 77 -17.14 -3.02 -8.96
N LEU A 78 -17.87 -4.08 -8.64
CA LEU A 78 -17.52 -5.44 -9.06
C LEU A 78 -17.89 -5.70 -10.52
N ILE A 79 -18.90 -4.98 -11.00
CA ILE A 79 -19.32 -4.95 -12.41
C ILE A 79 -19.47 -3.51 -12.89
N ARG A 80 -19.47 -3.35 -14.20
CA ARG A 80 -19.79 -2.10 -14.91
C ARG A 80 -20.78 -2.37 -16.03
N LYS A 81 -21.34 -1.31 -16.60
CA LYS A 81 -22.18 -1.39 -17.82
C LYS A 81 -21.45 -0.71 -18.97
N ASN A 82 -21.56 -1.31 -20.14
CA ASN A 82 -21.13 -0.69 -21.40
C ASN A 82 -22.23 0.28 -21.92
N ASP A 83 -21.96 0.96 -23.03
CA ASP A 83 -22.88 1.93 -23.64
C ASP A 83 -24.22 1.32 -24.08
N LYS A 84 -24.27 -0.02 -24.25
CA LYS A 84 -25.49 -0.79 -24.56
C LYS A 84 -26.22 -1.26 -23.31
N GLY A 85 -25.78 -0.87 -22.11
CA GLY A 85 -26.37 -1.28 -20.83
C GLY A 85 -26.06 -2.70 -20.39
N GLN A 86 -25.18 -3.42 -21.09
CA GLN A 86 -24.78 -4.79 -20.72
C GLN A 86 -23.76 -4.75 -19.57
N ALA A 87 -24.03 -5.55 -18.54
CA ALA A 87 -23.15 -5.67 -17.40
C ALA A 87 -21.93 -6.55 -17.72
N TYR A 88 -20.76 -6.17 -17.22
CA TYR A 88 -19.52 -6.92 -17.34
C TYR A 88 -18.67 -6.80 -16.07
N ASP A 89 -17.84 -7.81 -15.81
CA ASP A 89 -16.95 -7.86 -14.65
C ASP A 89 -15.88 -6.77 -14.72
N PHE A 90 -15.70 -6.03 -13.62
CA PHE A 90 -14.69 -4.96 -13.55
C PHE A 90 -13.26 -5.53 -13.51
N PHE A 91 -13.04 -6.59 -12.72
CA PHE A 91 -11.77 -7.29 -12.65
C PHE A 91 -11.79 -8.54 -13.55
N ARG A 92 -10.80 -8.65 -14.42
CA ARG A 92 -10.63 -9.78 -15.34
C ARG A 92 -9.16 -10.11 -15.52
N ASN A 93 -8.81 -11.39 -15.55
CA ASN A 93 -7.45 -11.91 -15.76
C ASN A 93 -6.42 -11.24 -14.85
N ARG A 94 -6.73 -11.15 -13.53
CA ARG A 94 -5.90 -10.50 -12.53
C ARG A 94 -5.77 -11.33 -11.27
N VAL A 95 -4.58 -11.30 -10.66
CA VAL A 95 -4.41 -11.69 -9.25
C VAL A 95 -5.11 -10.65 -8.38
N MET A 96 -5.92 -11.13 -7.42
CA MET A 96 -6.79 -10.28 -6.61
C MET A 96 -6.30 -10.19 -5.17
N PHE A 97 -6.31 -8.96 -4.66
CA PHE A 97 -5.94 -8.60 -3.30
C PHE A 97 -7.17 -8.02 -2.61
N PRO A 98 -7.85 -8.77 -1.71
CA PRO A 98 -8.94 -8.22 -0.93
C PRO A 98 -8.41 -7.11 -0.01
N ILE A 99 -9.12 -5.99 0.01
CA ILE A 99 -8.84 -4.86 0.91
C ILE A 99 -9.78 -4.96 2.08
N MET A 100 -9.24 -4.94 3.30
CA MET A 100 -10.01 -5.07 4.52
C MET A 100 -10.00 -3.77 5.32
N ASP A 101 -11.12 -3.48 5.99
CA ASP A 101 -11.17 -2.41 6.98
C ASP A 101 -10.49 -2.85 8.29
N GLY A 102 -10.36 -1.93 9.25
CA GLY A 102 -9.75 -2.21 10.55
C GLY A 102 -10.46 -3.26 11.41
N LYS A 103 -11.61 -3.77 10.96
CA LYS A 103 -12.36 -4.87 11.58
C LYS A 103 -12.21 -6.19 10.82
N GLY A 104 -11.38 -6.23 9.79
CA GLY A 104 -11.17 -7.41 8.95
C GLY A 104 -12.30 -7.71 7.97
N ARG A 105 -13.19 -6.74 7.69
CA ARG A 105 -14.26 -6.90 6.69
C ARG A 105 -13.75 -6.47 5.32
N VAL A 106 -14.03 -7.27 4.30
CA VAL A 106 -13.67 -6.91 2.91
C VAL A 106 -14.49 -5.71 2.46
N VAL A 107 -13.83 -4.68 1.93
CA VAL A 107 -14.45 -3.42 1.50
C VAL A 107 -14.16 -3.09 0.03
N GLY A 108 -13.18 -3.72 -0.57
CA GLY A 108 -12.78 -3.52 -1.95
C GLY A 108 -11.67 -4.48 -2.37
N PHE A 109 -11.11 -4.24 -3.53
CA PHE A 109 -10.11 -5.11 -4.14
C PHE A 109 -9.05 -4.30 -4.88
N GLY A 110 -7.81 -4.81 -4.86
CA GLY A 110 -6.80 -4.54 -5.86
C GLY A 110 -6.68 -5.70 -6.82
N GLY A 111 -6.37 -5.44 -8.08
CA GLY A 111 -6.15 -6.48 -9.08
C GLY A 111 -4.87 -6.19 -9.88
N ARG A 112 -3.95 -7.17 -9.97
CA ARG A 112 -2.69 -7.05 -10.71
C ARG A 112 -2.68 -7.98 -11.91
N VAL A 113 -2.30 -7.45 -13.08
CA VAL A 113 -2.01 -8.28 -14.25
C VAL A 113 -0.74 -9.10 -14.03
N MET A 114 -0.65 -10.24 -14.69
CA MET A 114 0.52 -11.12 -14.64
C MET A 114 1.48 -10.88 -15.82
N ASP A 115 1.02 -10.15 -16.82
CA ASP A 115 1.73 -9.77 -18.03
C ASP A 115 2.01 -8.25 -18.06
N ASP A 116 2.42 -7.72 -19.20
CA ASP A 116 2.74 -6.30 -19.41
C ASP A 116 1.51 -5.44 -19.77
N SER A 117 0.29 -5.99 -19.65
CA SER A 117 -0.93 -5.23 -19.92
C SER A 117 -1.14 -4.10 -18.92
N THR A 118 -1.79 -3.03 -19.38
CA THR A 118 -2.05 -1.84 -18.57
C THR A 118 -3.54 -1.67 -18.26
N PRO A 119 -3.87 -1.11 -17.10
CA PRO A 119 -2.98 -0.71 -16.01
C PRO A 119 -2.45 -1.92 -15.24
N LYS A 120 -1.17 -1.88 -14.81
CA LYS A 120 -0.53 -2.95 -14.02
C LYS A 120 -1.34 -3.30 -12.77
N TYR A 121 -1.77 -2.28 -12.03
CA TYR A 121 -2.68 -2.40 -10.90
C TYR A 121 -4.00 -1.69 -11.18
N LEU A 122 -5.10 -2.32 -10.81
CA LEU A 122 -6.45 -1.78 -10.87
C LEU A 122 -7.05 -1.88 -9.48
N ASN A 123 -7.50 -0.78 -8.90
CA ASN A 123 -8.14 -0.76 -7.59
C ASN A 123 -9.62 -0.50 -7.71
N SER A 124 -10.43 -1.06 -6.80
CA SER A 124 -11.83 -0.68 -6.65
C SER A 124 -11.94 0.85 -6.56
N PRO A 125 -12.85 1.47 -7.31
CA PRO A 125 -13.26 2.84 -7.03
C PRO A 125 -13.88 2.96 -5.63
N GLU A 126 -13.91 4.18 -5.10
CA GLU A 126 -14.54 4.44 -3.81
C GLU A 126 -16.05 4.19 -3.85
N CYS A 127 -16.61 3.76 -2.73
CA CYS A 127 -18.04 3.50 -2.57
C CYS A 127 -18.44 3.69 -1.09
N GLN A 128 -19.71 3.45 -0.77
CA GLN A 128 -20.25 3.65 0.59
C GLN A 128 -19.48 2.94 1.72
N ILE A 129 -18.76 1.84 1.40
CA ILE A 129 -17.99 1.07 2.39
C ILE A 129 -16.48 1.17 2.18
N PHE A 130 -16.01 1.86 1.15
CA PHE A 130 -14.60 1.96 0.79
C PHE A 130 -14.18 3.38 0.42
N GLU A 131 -13.35 3.98 1.27
CA GLU A 131 -12.66 5.26 1.04
C GLU A 131 -11.16 5.02 1.19
N LYS A 132 -10.40 5.12 0.08
CA LYS A 132 -8.95 4.80 0.05
C LYS A 132 -8.14 5.58 1.08
N GLY A 133 -8.45 6.86 1.22
CA GLY A 133 -7.75 7.75 2.16
C GLY A 133 -7.97 7.41 3.65
N LYS A 134 -8.87 6.49 3.97
CA LYS A 134 -9.21 6.06 5.34
C LYS A 134 -8.87 4.61 5.62
N ILE A 135 -8.16 3.93 4.72
CA ILE A 135 -7.82 2.52 4.86
C ILE A 135 -6.33 2.31 4.56
N LEU A 136 -5.66 1.60 5.45
CA LEU A 136 -4.33 1.07 5.22
C LEU A 136 -4.43 -0.42 4.91
N PHE A 137 -3.86 -0.84 3.78
CA PHE A 137 -3.82 -2.25 3.39
C PHE A 137 -3.07 -3.07 4.44
N ALA A 138 -3.64 -4.20 4.82
CA ALA A 138 -3.15 -5.14 5.82
C ALA A 138 -3.12 -4.60 7.27
N PHE A 139 -3.73 -3.46 7.57
CA PHE A 139 -3.77 -2.96 8.95
C PHE A 139 -4.46 -3.94 9.90
N ASP A 140 -5.50 -4.64 9.46
CA ASP A 140 -6.19 -5.70 10.21
C ASP A 140 -5.27 -6.84 10.64
N LYS A 141 -4.22 -7.12 9.87
CA LYS A 141 -3.21 -8.15 10.13
C LYS A 141 -1.99 -7.59 10.88
N ALA A 142 -1.60 -6.38 10.57
CA ALA A 142 -0.44 -5.70 11.15
C ALA A 142 -0.71 -5.13 12.54
N TYR A 143 -1.97 -4.89 12.90
CA TYR A 143 -2.40 -4.20 14.11
C TYR A 143 -1.69 -4.69 15.38
N LYS A 144 -1.61 -6.02 15.57
CA LYS A 144 -0.99 -6.62 16.75
C LYS A 144 0.51 -6.31 16.81
N SER A 145 1.21 -6.56 15.73
CA SER A 145 2.67 -6.31 15.64
C SER A 145 3.00 -4.83 15.75
N ILE A 146 2.23 -3.95 15.11
CA ILE A 146 2.39 -2.50 15.24
C ILE A 146 2.26 -2.07 16.71
N ARG A 147 1.27 -2.60 17.42
CA ARG A 147 1.04 -2.29 18.83
C ARG A 147 2.14 -2.83 19.75
N GLU A 148 2.63 -4.03 19.48
CA GLU A 148 3.70 -4.66 20.27
C GLU A 148 5.05 -4.00 20.02
N GLU A 149 5.39 -3.69 18.77
CA GLU A 149 6.65 -3.05 18.37
C GLU A 149 6.61 -1.52 18.52
N LYS A 150 5.43 -0.93 18.74
CA LYS A 150 5.18 0.53 18.75
C LYS A 150 5.64 1.23 17.46
N GLN A 151 5.78 0.48 16.39
CA GLN A 151 6.33 0.93 15.12
C GLN A 151 5.46 0.42 13.97
N ALA A 152 5.16 1.29 13.00
CA ALA A 152 4.55 0.94 11.73
C ALA A 152 5.53 1.21 10.58
N ILE A 153 5.65 0.27 9.65
CA ILE A 153 6.41 0.44 8.40
C ILE A 153 5.40 0.69 7.29
N LEU A 154 5.48 1.86 6.67
CA LEU A 154 4.59 2.28 5.60
C LEU A 154 5.29 2.11 4.24
N VAL A 155 4.73 1.29 3.38
CA VAL A 155 5.17 1.01 2.01
C VAL A 155 4.10 1.44 0.99
N GLU A 156 4.37 1.30 -0.31
CA GLU A 156 3.45 1.77 -1.35
C GLU A 156 2.47 0.70 -1.84
N GLY A 157 2.93 -0.53 -2.03
CA GLY A 157 2.24 -1.54 -2.80
C GLY A 157 1.77 -2.76 -2.01
N TYR A 158 0.85 -3.49 -2.64
CA TYR A 158 0.33 -4.75 -2.09
C TYR A 158 1.45 -5.78 -1.88
N MET A 159 2.33 -5.93 -2.88
CA MET A 159 3.37 -6.95 -2.84
C MET A 159 4.43 -6.65 -1.81
N ASP A 160 4.75 -5.37 -1.58
CA ASP A 160 5.70 -4.96 -0.53
C ASP A 160 5.22 -5.43 0.85
N VAL A 161 3.93 -5.20 1.14
CA VAL A 161 3.32 -5.67 2.39
C VAL A 161 3.30 -7.19 2.47
N ILE A 162 2.78 -7.84 1.44
CA ILE A 162 2.58 -9.30 1.46
C ILE A 162 3.91 -10.03 1.56
N SER A 163 4.93 -9.59 0.81
CA SER A 163 6.28 -10.17 0.87
C SER A 163 6.94 -9.98 2.23
N ALA A 164 6.78 -8.80 2.85
CA ALA A 164 7.28 -8.54 4.19
C ALA A 164 6.61 -9.47 5.22
N HIS A 165 5.27 -9.54 5.22
CA HIS A 165 4.52 -10.44 6.09
C HIS A 165 4.89 -11.91 5.88
N ASN A 166 5.05 -12.34 4.61
CA ASN A 166 5.49 -13.70 4.26
C ASN A 166 6.87 -14.07 4.82
N LYS A 167 7.69 -13.09 5.14
CA LYS A 167 9.03 -13.25 5.74
C LYS A 167 9.08 -12.85 7.22
N GLY A 168 7.91 -12.72 7.88
CA GLY A 168 7.79 -12.49 9.31
C GLY A 168 8.00 -11.03 9.75
N VAL A 169 7.93 -10.06 8.83
CA VAL A 169 7.89 -8.63 9.16
C VAL A 169 6.45 -8.17 9.03
N THR A 170 5.71 -8.22 10.13
CA THR A 170 4.24 -8.12 10.12
C THR A 170 3.68 -6.77 10.57
N ASN A 171 4.54 -5.81 10.92
CA ASN A 171 4.16 -4.42 11.22
C ASN A 171 4.17 -3.50 9.98
N VAL A 172 4.02 -4.09 8.77
CA VAL A 172 4.05 -3.39 7.47
C VAL A 172 2.64 -3.19 6.96
N VAL A 173 2.33 -1.97 6.49
CA VAL A 173 1.06 -1.55 5.88
C VAL A 173 1.30 -0.68 4.65
N ALA A 174 0.28 -0.53 3.77
CA ALA A 174 0.39 0.31 2.58
C ALA A 174 -0.81 1.23 2.38
N SER A 175 -0.59 2.32 1.65
CA SER A 175 -1.58 3.38 1.38
C SER A 175 -2.39 3.22 0.08
N LEU A 176 -2.42 2.03 -0.53
CA LEU A 176 -3.31 1.64 -1.64
C LEU A 176 -3.22 2.51 -2.90
N GLY A 177 -2.03 2.96 -3.29
CA GLY A 177 -1.83 3.80 -4.48
C GLY A 177 -2.43 5.20 -4.36
N THR A 178 -2.66 5.65 -3.14
CA THR A 178 -2.93 7.06 -2.79
C THR A 178 -1.78 7.62 -1.97
N ALA A 179 -1.60 8.93 -1.96
CA ALA A 179 -0.69 9.57 -1.03
C ALA A 179 -1.12 9.27 0.43
N TYR A 180 -0.17 9.26 1.34
CA TYR A 180 -0.47 9.24 2.77
C TYR A 180 -1.43 10.37 3.15
N THR A 181 -2.38 10.10 4.05
CA THR A 181 -3.40 11.05 4.48
C THR A 181 -3.37 11.27 6.01
N LYS A 182 -3.99 12.33 6.48
CA LYS A 182 -4.20 12.56 7.91
C LYS A 182 -5.03 11.44 8.56
N ASP A 183 -5.99 10.86 7.84
CA ASP A 183 -6.79 9.75 8.34
C ASP A 183 -5.96 8.48 8.54
N HIS A 184 -4.98 8.21 7.64
CA HIS A 184 -3.98 7.16 7.87
C HIS A 184 -3.19 7.39 9.15
N GLY A 185 -2.79 8.64 9.42
CA GLY A 185 -2.15 9.02 10.67
C GLY A 185 -3.03 8.74 11.89
N HIS A 186 -4.29 9.09 11.85
CA HIS A 186 -5.23 8.83 12.94
C HIS A 186 -5.42 7.32 13.22
N ILE A 187 -5.34 6.47 12.20
CA ILE A 187 -5.38 5.02 12.37
C ILE A 187 -4.15 4.53 13.14
N LEU A 188 -2.95 5.00 12.76
CA LEU A 188 -1.68 4.56 13.34
C LEU A 188 -1.41 5.17 14.71
N MET A 189 -1.82 6.42 14.97
CA MET A 189 -1.54 7.18 16.20
C MET A 189 -1.96 6.45 17.49
N ARG A 190 -2.97 5.61 17.40
CA ARG A 190 -3.46 4.83 18.54
C ARG A 190 -2.62 3.59 18.85
N GLN A 191 -1.74 3.20 17.94
CA GLN A 191 -1.05 1.91 17.98
C GLN A 191 0.46 2.03 17.93
N ALA A 192 1.00 3.04 17.25
CA ALA A 192 2.41 3.25 17.03
C ALA A 192 2.88 4.60 17.59
N ASP A 193 4.12 4.62 18.06
CA ASP A 193 4.84 5.84 18.44
C ASP A 193 5.82 6.26 17.32
N GLU A 194 6.17 5.33 16.44
CA GLU A 194 7.10 5.52 15.32
C GLU A 194 6.52 5.08 13.99
N ILE A 195 6.78 5.85 12.94
CA ILE A 195 6.48 5.52 11.54
C ILE A 195 7.77 5.49 10.74
N ILE A 196 8.02 4.36 10.06
CA ILE A 196 9.09 4.22 9.07
C ILE A 196 8.48 4.33 7.68
N LEU A 197 8.90 5.33 6.91
CA LEU A 197 8.53 5.45 5.49
C LEU A 197 9.53 4.64 4.65
N ALA A 198 9.08 3.56 4.03
CA ALA A 198 9.88 2.68 3.18
C ALA A 198 9.28 2.64 1.78
N TYR A 199 9.34 3.77 1.08
CA TYR A 199 8.79 3.94 -0.26
C TYR A 199 9.82 3.61 -1.34
N ASP A 200 9.32 3.40 -2.55
CA ASP A 200 10.16 3.12 -3.71
C ASP A 200 11.13 4.28 -3.99
N MET A 201 12.32 3.96 -4.48
CA MET A 201 13.33 4.98 -4.79
C MET A 201 13.21 5.55 -6.19
N ASP A 202 12.08 5.35 -6.85
CA ASP A 202 11.75 6.02 -8.12
C ASP A 202 11.25 7.45 -7.91
N GLY A 203 11.01 8.18 -9.00
CA GLY A 203 10.56 9.59 -8.92
C GLY A 203 9.20 9.75 -8.23
N ALA A 204 8.28 8.77 -8.39
CA ALA A 204 6.95 8.81 -7.79
C ALA A 204 7.03 8.50 -6.29
N GLY A 205 7.81 7.49 -5.90
CA GLY A 205 8.01 7.11 -4.50
C GLY A 205 8.72 8.19 -3.69
N ARG A 206 9.75 8.84 -4.26
CA ARG A 206 10.38 10.01 -3.62
C ARG A 206 9.41 11.15 -3.38
N GLN A 207 8.53 11.44 -4.33
CA GLN A 207 7.48 12.47 -4.14
C GLN A 207 6.47 12.06 -3.08
N ALA A 208 6.09 10.78 -3.05
CA ALA A 208 5.18 10.24 -2.03
C ALA A 208 5.82 10.32 -0.62
N ALA A 209 7.10 9.99 -0.48
CA ALA A 209 7.86 10.13 0.75
C ALA A 209 7.90 11.59 1.23
N ALA A 210 8.22 12.54 0.35
CA ALA A 210 8.26 13.97 0.69
C ALA A 210 6.89 14.48 1.19
N ARG A 211 5.78 14.09 0.53
CA ARG A 211 4.43 14.45 0.97
C ARG A 211 4.06 13.82 2.32
N ALA A 212 4.44 12.56 2.54
CA ALA A 212 4.20 11.89 3.82
C ALA A 212 5.00 12.55 4.95
N ILE A 213 6.26 12.92 4.70
CA ILE A 213 7.10 13.68 5.63
C ILE A 213 6.42 15.00 6.02
N GLU A 214 5.93 15.76 5.04
CA GLU A 214 5.24 17.03 5.28
C GLU A 214 4.00 16.85 6.17
N LEU A 215 3.17 15.84 5.90
CA LEU A 215 1.96 15.56 6.68
C LEU A 215 2.25 15.04 8.10
N LEU A 216 3.39 14.39 8.29
CA LEU A 216 3.81 13.82 9.57
C LEU A 216 4.67 14.78 10.41
N GLN A 217 5.16 15.86 9.83
CA GLN A 217 6.19 16.73 10.39
C GLN A 217 5.86 17.29 11.77
N ASN A 218 4.62 17.65 12.04
CA ASN A 218 4.18 18.26 13.29
C ASN A 218 3.17 17.35 14.03
N THR A 219 3.31 16.06 13.87
CA THR A 219 2.59 15.04 14.64
C THR A 219 3.43 14.53 15.79
N ASP A 220 2.83 13.78 16.69
CA ASP A 220 3.55 13.16 17.83
C ASP A 220 4.36 11.90 17.41
N PHE A 221 4.33 11.53 16.15
CA PHE A 221 5.11 10.40 15.67
C PHE A 221 6.60 10.71 15.59
N LYS A 222 7.42 9.77 16.03
CA LYS A 222 8.80 9.69 15.59
C LYS A 222 8.81 9.17 14.14
N VAL A 223 9.25 9.99 13.21
CA VAL A 223 9.30 9.63 11.77
C VAL A 223 10.73 9.34 11.37
N ARG A 224 10.93 8.24 10.69
CA ARG A 224 12.18 7.91 9.99
C ARG A 224 11.89 7.49 8.55
N VAL A 225 12.86 7.65 7.70
CA VAL A 225 12.77 7.30 6.27
C VAL A 225 13.82 6.25 5.94
N LEU A 226 13.38 5.18 5.33
CA LEU A 226 14.24 4.12 4.84
C LEU A 226 14.51 4.33 3.35
N ALA A 227 15.74 4.70 3.02
CA ALA A 227 16.21 4.67 1.63
C ALA A 227 16.55 3.22 1.26
N MET A 228 15.81 2.65 0.31
CA MET A 228 16.08 1.30 -0.16
C MET A 228 17.40 1.25 -0.91
N PRO A 229 18.29 0.28 -0.61
CA PRO A 229 19.58 0.17 -1.31
C PRO A 229 19.38 -0.24 -2.78
N ASP A 230 20.27 0.22 -3.63
CA ASP A 230 20.35 -0.14 -5.06
C ASP A 230 19.09 0.18 -5.88
N GLY A 231 18.27 1.14 -5.44
CA GLY A 231 17.03 1.52 -6.13
C GLY A 231 15.95 0.43 -6.18
N LYS A 232 16.05 -0.59 -5.32
CA LYS A 232 15.09 -1.67 -5.21
C LYS A 232 13.85 -1.23 -4.44
N ASP A 233 12.73 -1.91 -4.69
CA ASP A 233 11.55 -1.80 -3.86
C ASP A 233 11.63 -2.74 -2.63
N PRO A 234 10.78 -2.56 -1.60
CA PRO A 234 10.76 -3.43 -0.42
C PRO A 234 10.47 -4.90 -0.77
N ASP A 235 9.59 -5.20 -1.74
CA ASP A 235 9.29 -6.56 -2.19
C ASP A 235 10.55 -7.27 -2.71
N ASP A 236 11.28 -6.64 -3.62
CA ASP A 236 12.51 -7.20 -4.18
C ASP A 236 13.59 -7.41 -3.11
N TYR A 237 13.75 -6.45 -2.21
CA TYR A 237 14.74 -6.56 -1.13
C TYR A 237 14.40 -7.73 -0.19
N VAL A 238 13.17 -7.80 0.28
CA VAL A 238 12.71 -8.84 1.21
C VAL A 238 12.78 -10.25 0.57
N ARG A 239 12.42 -10.37 -0.70
CA ARG A 239 12.51 -11.66 -1.41
C ARG A 239 13.96 -12.16 -1.54
N ASN A 240 14.89 -11.26 -1.78
CA ASN A 240 16.29 -11.61 -2.03
C ASN A 240 17.11 -11.78 -0.75
N HIS A 241 16.79 -11.05 0.32
CA HIS A 241 17.61 -10.99 1.55
C HIS A 241 16.89 -11.53 2.79
N GLY A 242 15.56 -11.69 2.73
CA GLY A 242 14.73 -12.18 3.82
C GLY A 242 14.32 -11.11 4.84
N GLY A 243 13.40 -11.51 5.75
CA GLY A 243 12.81 -10.58 6.72
C GLY A 243 13.81 -10.05 7.76
N LYS A 244 14.76 -10.89 8.20
CA LYS A 244 15.79 -10.47 9.17
C LYS A 244 16.63 -9.32 8.60
N ALA A 245 17.13 -9.46 7.37
CA ALA A 245 17.92 -8.42 6.71
C ALA A 245 17.09 -7.14 6.50
N PHE A 246 15.80 -7.27 6.21
CA PHE A 246 14.93 -6.12 6.10
C PHE A 246 14.72 -5.41 7.45
N LYS A 247 14.55 -6.12 8.55
CA LYS A 247 14.51 -5.53 9.90
C LYS A 247 15.82 -4.81 10.25
N GLU A 248 16.97 -5.41 9.96
CA GLU A 248 18.28 -4.76 10.14
C GLU A 248 18.45 -3.51 9.26
N LEU A 249 17.83 -3.49 8.08
CA LEU A 249 17.81 -2.31 7.22
C LEU A 249 16.90 -1.22 7.80
N VAL A 250 15.74 -1.57 8.34
CA VAL A 250 14.80 -0.65 9.02
C VAL A 250 15.47 0.08 10.18
N GLU A 251 16.35 -0.60 10.93
CA GLU A 251 17.12 0.04 12.00
C GLU A 251 18.03 1.18 11.52
N LYS A 252 18.43 1.14 10.24
CA LYS A 252 19.28 2.17 9.61
C LYS A 252 18.48 3.33 9.01
N ALA A 253 17.14 3.32 9.14
CA ALA A 253 16.31 4.42 8.68
C ALA A 253 16.72 5.75 9.34
N VAL A 254 16.77 6.82 8.56
CA VAL A 254 17.30 8.12 8.95
C VAL A 254 16.17 9.11 9.27
N LYS A 255 16.50 10.23 9.89
CA LYS A 255 15.54 11.31 10.12
C LYS A 255 15.08 11.93 8.79
N PRO A 256 13.86 12.50 8.73
CA PRO A 256 13.35 13.15 7.52
C PRO A 256 14.27 14.22 6.94
N LEU A 257 14.88 15.05 7.80
CA LEU A 257 15.82 16.08 7.35
C LEU A 257 17.03 15.49 6.66
N ASP A 258 17.64 14.44 7.26
CA ASP A 258 18.83 13.78 6.70
C ASP A 258 18.50 13.13 5.34
N TYR A 259 17.31 12.53 5.22
CA TYR A 259 16.81 11.98 3.97
C TYR A 259 16.63 13.06 2.90
N LEU A 260 15.88 14.12 3.21
CA LEU A 260 15.63 15.22 2.27
C LEU A 260 16.93 15.91 1.83
N LEU A 261 17.87 16.09 2.77
CA LEU A 261 19.17 16.66 2.47
C LEU A 261 19.98 15.74 1.53
N SER A 262 20.02 14.44 1.81
CA SER A 262 20.72 13.48 0.96
C SER A 262 20.16 13.45 -0.47
N GLU A 263 18.83 13.47 -0.62
CA GLU A 263 18.17 13.54 -1.92
C GLU A 263 18.49 14.83 -2.69
N SER A 264 18.51 15.96 -1.98
CA SER A 264 18.83 17.25 -2.59
C SER A 264 20.32 17.35 -3.00
N LEU A 265 21.23 16.79 -2.18
CA LEU A 265 22.66 16.73 -2.50
C LEU A 265 22.99 15.84 -3.71
N ILE A 266 22.19 14.80 -3.95
CA ILE A 266 22.32 13.97 -5.17
C ILE A 266 21.86 14.73 -6.41
N LYS A 267 20.85 15.59 -6.26
CA LYS A 267 20.19 16.33 -7.35
C LYS A 267 21.00 17.56 -7.79
N HIS A 268 21.70 18.22 -6.87
CA HIS A 268 22.40 19.48 -7.10
C HIS A 268 23.91 19.37 -6.85
N ASP A 269 24.71 19.94 -7.76
CA ASP A 269 26.14 20.06 -7.57
C ASP A 269 26.46 21.19 -6.55
N THR A 270 27.03 20.82 -5.41
CA THR A 270 27.36 21.78 -4.34
C THR A 270 28.77 22.36 -4.42
N ASN A 271 29.48 22.15 -5.51
CA ASN A 271 30.80 22.77 -5.71
C ASN A 271 30.71 24.27 -6.01
N ASP A 272 29.56 24.76 -6.46
CA ASP A 272 29.31 26.17 -6.71
C ASP A 272 28.21 26.76 -5.81
N ALA A 273 28.06 28.09 -5.88
CA ALA A 273 27.09 28.81 -5.06
C ALA A 273 25.62 28.56 -5.50
N GLU A 274 25.40 28.30 -6.80
CA GLU A 274 24.07 28.04 -7.33
C GLU A 274 23.52 26.71 -6.84
N GLY A 275 24.34 25.67 -6.86
CA GLY A 275 23.98 24.35 -6.35
C GLY A 275 23.71 24.36 -4.83
N LYS A 276 24.54 25.08 -4.05
CA LYS A 276 24.29 25.27 -2.61
C LYS A 276 22.96 25.99 -2.37
N GLN A 277 22.66 27.03 -3.15
CA GLN A 277 21.42 27.78 -3.04
C GLN A 277 20.21 26.87 -3.40
N ALA A 278 20.35 26.02 -4.40
CA ALA A 278 19.29 25.07 -4.79
C ALA A 278 19.00 24.05 -3.67
N VAL A 279 20.01 23.51 -3.01
CA VAL A 279 19.84 22.66 -1.82
C VAL A 279 19.10 23.40 -0.71
N MET A 280 19.50 24.64 -0.42
CA MET A 280 18.81 25.44 0.59
C MET A 280 17.34 25.67 0.23
N GLN A 281 17.02 25.95 -1.05
CA GLN A 281 15.64 26.12 -1.52
C GLN A 281 14.81 24.83 -1.38
N ASP A 282 15.40 23.67 -1.60
CA ASP A 282 14.72 22.38 -1.40
C ASP A 282 14.42 22.10 0.07
N ILE A 283 15.31 22.49 1.00
CA ILE A 283 15.24 22.13 2.42
C ILE A 283 14.53 23.17 3.28
N PHE A 284 14.63 24.45 2.98
CA PHE A 284 14.02 25.51 3.79
C PHE A 284 12.52 25.36 4.02
N PRO A 285 11.67 24.94 3.06
CA PRO A 285 10.25 24.74 3.32
C PRO A 285 9.99 23.73 4.47
N TYR A 286 10.78 22.64 4.51
CA TYR A 286 10.70 21.68 5.59
C TYR A 286 11.08 22.31 6.94
N ILE A 287 12.22 22.99 7.00
CA ILE A 287 12.71 23.62 8.25
C ILE A 287 11.74 24.72 8.73
N ALA A 288 11.24 25.54 7.82
CA ALA A 288 10.30 26.62 8.16
C ALA A 288 9.00 26.12 8.80
N ASN A 289 8.55 24.93 8.43
CA ASN A 289 7.35 24.31 8.96
C ASN A 289 7.56 23.59 10.31
N ILE A 290 8.78 23.51 10.85
CA ILE A 290 9.03 22.94 12.18
C ILE A 290 8.48 23.89 13.25
N HIS A 291 7.52 23.44 14.05
CA HIS A 291 6.89 24.24 15.09
C HIS A 291 7.84 24.49 16.28
N SER A 292 8.62 23.49 16.67
CA SER A 292 9.58 23.62 17.79
C SER A 292 10.79 24.46 17.38
N GLN A 293 11.01 25.58 18.07
CA GLN A 293 12.15 26.45 17.80
C GLN A 293 13.48 25.73 18.01
N THR A 294 13.62 24.95 19.08
CA THR A 294 14.84 24.18 19.37
C THR A 294 15.18 23.21 18.24
N ILE A 295 14.18 22.46 17.75
CA ILE A 295 14.38 21.51 16.64
C ILE A 295 14.72 22.24 15.34
N ARG A 296 14.10 23.40 15.10
CA ARG A 296 14.38 24.26 13.94
C ARG A 296 15.80 24.80 13.96
N ASP A 297 16.26 25.29 15.11
CA ASP A 297 17.62 25.82 15.28
C ASP A 297 18.68 24.72 15.08
N ASP A 298 18.41 23.49 15.55
CA ASP A 298 19.29 22.34 15.31
C ASP A 298 19.29 21.93 13.84
N ALA A 299 18.14 21.98 13.17
CA ALA A 299 18.05 21.71 11.73
C ALA A 299 18.82 22.74 10.90
N LEU A 300 18.76 24.03 11.26
CA LEU A 300 19.53 25.09 10.59
C LEU A 300 21.05 24.92 10.78
N LYS A 301 21.48 24.49 11.97
CA LYS A 301 22.91 24.18 12.21
C LYS A 301 23.39 22.97 11.40
N ALA A 302 22.53 21.97 11.19
CA ALA A 302 22.88 20.81 10.38
C ALA A 302 22.98 21.13 8.88
N LEU A 303 22.32 22.21 8.41
CA LEU A 303 22.36 22.67 7.03
C LEU A 303 23.55 23.60 6.76
N ALA A 304 24.10 24.25 7.76
CA ALA A 304 25.22 25.21 7.66
C ALA A 304 26.57 24.49 7.50
#